data_ea82c094227670f4d580a823ae14dc95
#
_entry.id   ea82c094227670f4d580a823ae14dc95
#
_cell.length_a   1.000
_cell.length_b   1.000
_cell.length_c   1.000
_cell.angle_alpha   90.00
_cell.angle_beta   90.00
_cell.angle_gamma   90.00
#
_symmetry.space_group_name_H-M   'P 1'
#
loop_
_entity.id
_entity.type
_entity.pdbx_description
1 polymer ?
#
loop_
_entity_poly.entity_id
_entity_poly.type
_entity_poly.pdbx_seq_one_letter_code
_entity_poly.pdbx_strand_id
1 'polypeptide(L)'
;MRNMVNYQKIQCDNCGSVDFIEYADETLVCKHCRTGYRRIEAEQSLYERKEWCRDAEHWRKLENYGMAEEIYRRLTRKYPRNYAGWYGLTKLIDWDTWYYRQDPDDSNPPLPDYCTIALKTAHDPQLYAEMNSYFAEMRGKHQKPAQEARRNYENTIKAYDGAIEKGKETVNAYNDKIGELNSSNRMPSQTGHGKFFAGFGVIIALAVIIFSIISFKSCAERWDADRMNFDDGAAFNEYLIRCGLLIAAILAAWIVLKGIARIFSNSGYRRSVKKYENTNKKIGEYRSVQFDQEKVNSANMENKRKILDEHNKLMNKEIIIKTNKLNIHQ
;
A
#
# COMPACT_ATOMS: atom_id res chain seq x y z
N MET A 1 -22.54 -73.06 36.47
CA MET A 1 -22.08 -72.15 35.37
C MET A 1 -21.99 -70.78 35.96
N ARG A 2 -20.79 -70.26 36.21
CA ARG A 2 -20.61 -68.87 36.67
C ARG A 2 -20.75 -67.95 35.42
N ASN A 3 -21.78 -67.15 35.41
CA ASN A 3 -21.91 -66.07 34.41
C ASN A 3 -20.68 -65.20 34.52
N MET A 4 -19.82 -65.23 33.51
CA MET A 4 -18.78 -64.23 33.36
C MET A 4 -19.47 -62.95 33.02
N VAL A 5 -19.77 -62.15 34.04
CA VAL A 5 -20.16 -60.74 33.87
C VAL A 5 -18.95 -60.05 33.29
N ASN A 6 -19.08 -59.55 32.07
CA ASN A 6 -18.06 -58.76 31.38
C ASN A 6 -17.90 -57.44 32.16
N TYR A 7 -16.97 -57.42 33.13
CA TYR A 7 -16.65 -56.23 33.92
C TYR A 7 -16.07 -55.19 32.98
N GLN A 8 -16.90 -54.25 32.50
CA GLN A 8 -16.40 -53.04 31.91
C GLN A 8 -15.53 -52.33 32.93
N LYS A 9 -14.25 -52.07 32.62
CA LYS A 9 -13.32 -51.38 33.53
C LYS A 9 -13.92 -50.03 33.91
N ILE A 10 -14.28 -49.85 35.17
CA ILE A 10 -14.74 -48.57 35.72
C ILE A 10 -13.58 -47.62 35.66
N GLN A 11 -13.85 -46.41 35.22
CA GLN A 11 -12.85 -45.33 35.07
C GLN A 11 -13.14 -44.23 36.09
N CYS A 12 -12.13 -43.75 36.78
CA CYS A 12 -12.26 -42.62 37.70
C CYS A 12 -12.64 -41.33 36.97
N ASP A 13 -13.73 -40.72 37.35
CA ASP A 13 -14.24 -39.45 36.77
C ASP A 13 -13.28 -38.29 36.95
N ASN A 14 -12.49 -38.35 38.04
CA ASN A 14 -11.61 -37.29 38.43
C ASN A 14 -10.25 -37.34 37.72
N CYS A 15 -9.70 -38.54 37.45
CA CYS A 15 -8.35 -38.67 36.90
C CYS A 15 -8.25 -39.66 35.72
N GLY A 16 -9.32 -40.35 35.35
CA GLY A 16 -9.33 -41.33 34.26
C GLY A 16 -8.68 -42.70 34.58
N SER A 17 -8.09 -42.87 35.77
CA SER A 17 -7.49 -44.14 36.19
C SER A 17 -8.54 -45.25 36.28
N VAL A 18 -8.11 -46.47 35.97
CA VAL A 18 -8.94 -47.71 36.11
C VAL A 18 -8.59 -48.52 37.36
N ASP A 19 -7.65 -48.00 38.17
CA ASP A 19 -7.16 -48.70 39.38
C ASP A 19 -7.91 -48.22 40.63
N PHE A 20 -8.70 -49.15 41.20
CA PHE A 20 -9.52 -48.87 42.38
C PHE A 20 -9.18 -49.84 43.50
N ILE A 21 -9.42 -49.38 44.74
CA ILE A 21 -9.58 -50.22 45.92
C ILE A 21 -11.08 -50.33 46.16
N GLU A 22 -11.59 -51.53 46.21
CA GLU A 22 -12.99 -51.85 46.59
C GLU A 22 -13.06 -52.20 48.08
N TYR A 23 -13.96 -51.44 48.74
CA TYR A 23 -14.27 -51.70 50.16
C TYR A 23 -15.56 -52.56 50.33
N ALA A 24 -15.73 -53.13 51.47
CA ALA A 24 -16.86 -54.01 51.73
C ALA A 24 -18.25 -53.41 51.67
N ASP A 25 -18.32 -52.07 51.73
CA ASP A 25 -19.53 -51.22 51.57
C ASP A 25 -19.82 -50.86 50.14
N GLU A 26 -19.22 -51.56 49.16
CA GLU A 26 -19.30 -51.19 47.69
C GLU A 26 -18.71 -49.80 47.34
N THR A 27 -17.91 -49.21 48.23
CA THR A 27 -17.17 -47.98 47.93
C THR A 27 -15.91 -48.33 47.14
N LEU A 28 -15.75 -47.66 45.98
CA LEU A 28 -14.57 -47.71 45.14
C LEU A 28 -13.71 -46.48 45.40
N VAL A 29 -12.46 -46.65 45.83
CA VAL A 29 -11.53 -45.53 46.00
C VAL A 29 -10.43 -45.64 44.96
N CYS A 30 -10.32 -44.61 44.11
CA CYS A 30 -9.26 -44.51 43.10
C CYS A 30 -7.89 -44.52 43.78
N LYS A 31 -6.99 -45.42 43.39
CA LYS A 31 -5.63 -45.48 43.92
C LYS A 31 -4.80 -44.24 43.58
N HIS A 32 -5.15 -43.57 42.49
CA HIS A 32 -4.38 -42.45 41.95
C HIS A 32 -4.73 -41.11 42.60
N CYS A 33 -6.02 -40.73 42.58
CA CYS A 33 -6.47 -39.41 43.07
C CYS A 33 -7.24 -39.48 44.39
N ARG A 34 -7.45 -40.69 44.96
CA ARG A 34 -8.16 -40.94 46.21
C ARG A 34 -9.64 -40.53 46.22
N THR A 35 -10.24 -40.28 45.06
CA THR A 35 -11.67 -39.98 44.94
C THR A 35 -12.44 -41.25 45.22
N GLY A 36 -13.42 -41.19 46.17
CA GLY A 36 -14.33 -42.26 46.49
C GLY A 36 -15.63 -42.18 45.69
N TYR A 37 -16.14 -43.33 45.28
CA TYR A 37 -17.39 -43.46 44.54
C TYR A 37 -18.20 -44.63 45.12
N ARG A 38 -19.54 -44.49 45.08
CA ARG A 38 -20.38 -45.67 45.11
C ARG A 38 -20.29 -46.38 43.76
N ARG A 39 -20.24 -47.70 43.76
CA ARG A 39 -20.11 -48.50 42.53
C ARG A 39 -21.15 -48.12 41.46
N ILE A 40 -22.41 -47.93 41.85
CA ILE A 40 -23.50 -47.53 40.95
C ILE A 40 -23.24 -46.14 40.31
N GLU A 41 -22.76 -45.19 41.10
CA GLU A 41 -22.43 -43.83 40.61
C GLU A 41 -21.27 -43.86 39.62
N ALA A 42 -20.24 -44.69 39.89
CA ALA A 42 -19.10 -44.86 38.98
C ALA A 42 -19.52 -45.50 37.64
N GLU A 43 -20.42 -46.46 37.67
CA GLU A 43 -20.96 -47.11 36.47
C GLU A 43 -21.82 -46.16 35.65
N GLN A 44 -22.70 -45.37 36.28
CA GLN A 44 -23.50 -44.33 35.61
C GLN A 44 -22.64 -43.25 34.94
N SER A 45 -21.64 -42.79 35.65
CA SER A 45 -20.70 -41.79 35.15
C SER A 45 -19.90 -42.29 33.95
N LEU A 46 -19.45 -43.56 33.98
CA LEU A 46 -18.77 -44.21 32.87
C LEU A 46 -19.69 -44.32 31.64
N TYR A 47 -20.97 -44.69 31.84
CA TYR A 47 -21.94 -44.80 30.78
C TYR A 47 -22.19 -43.43 30.13
N GLU A 48 -22.46 -42.41 30.94
CA GLU A 48 -22.70 -41.04 30.46
C GLU A 48 -21.53 -40.50 29.64
N ARG A 49 -20.29 -40.71 30.12
CA ARG A 49 -19.10 -40.28 29.35
C ARG A 49 -18.99 -40.97 28.00
N LYS A 50 -19.23 -42.28 27.96
CA LYS A 50 -19.19 -43.06 26.72
C LYS A 50 -20.25 -42.60 25.73
N GLU A 51 -21.46 -42.32 26.20
CA GLU A 51 -22.55 -41.80 25.40
C GLU A 51 -22.16 -40.42 24.78
N TRP A 52 -21.73 -39.48 25.62
CA TRP A 52 -21.35 -38.15 25.13
C TRP A 52 -20.15 -38.20 24.17
N CYS A 53 -19.17 -39.04 24.41
CA CYS A 53 -18.07 -39.24 23.47
C CYS A 53 -18.55 -39.81 22.14
N ARG A 54 -19.49 -40.75 22.14
CA ARG A 54 -20.08 -41.36 20.95
C ARG A 54 -20.87 -40.30 20.17
N ASP A 55 -21.67 -39.49 20.85
CA ASP A 55 -22.48 -38.44 20.26
C ASP A 55 -21.60 -37.32 19.64
N ALA A 56 -20.60 -36.88 20.38
CA ALA A 56 -19.64 -35.91 19.88
C ALA A 56 -18.89 -36.42 18.63
N GLU A 57 -18.45 -37.69 18.66
CA GLU A 57 -17.78 -38.29 17.51
C GLU A 57 -18.73 -38.49 16.31
N HIS A 58 -20.00 -38.76 16.55
CA HIS A 58 -21.04 -38.79 15.52
C HIS A 58 -21.17 -37.42 14.83
N TRP A 59 -21.34 -36.36 15.60
CA TRP A 59 -21.42 -35.00 15.06
C TRP A 59 -20.15 -34.59 14.33
N ARG A 60 -18.98 -34.96 14.84
CA ARG A 60 -17.69 -34.74 14.17
C ARG A 60 -17.62 -35.41 12.79
N LYS A 61 -18.09 -36.66 12.69
CA LYS A 61 -18.16 -37.40 11.41
C LYS A 61 -19.13 -36.79 10.41
N LEU A 62 -20.19 -36.16 10.91
CA LEU A 62 -21.13 -35.38 10.10
C LEU A 62 -20.64 -33.96 9.80
N GLU A 63 -19.38 -33.66 10.15
CA GLU A 63 -18.75 -32.33 9.98
C GLU A 63 -19.48 -31.20 10.71
N ASN A 64 -20.40 -31.52 11.63
CA ASN A 64 -21.01 -30.55 12.52
C ASN A 64 -20.12 -30.31 13.74
N TYR A 65 -19.01 -29.60 13.49
CA TYR A 65 -17.98 -29.37 14.49
C TYR A 65 -18.46 -28.55 15.68
N GLY A 66 -19.42 -27.63 15.49
CA GLY A 66 -20.01 -26.84 16.58
C GLY A 66 -20.72 -27.70 17.60
N MET A 67 -21.57 -28.66 17.17
CA MET A 67 -22.25 -29.59 18.07
C MET A 67 -21.25 -30.54 18.75
N ALA A 68 -20.26 -31.01 18.02
CA ALA A 68 -19.20 -31.87 18.61
C ALA A 68 -18.42 -31.09 19.68
N GLU A 69 -18.06 -29.83 19.43
CA GLU A 69 -17.37 -28.97 20.37
C GLU A 69 -18.18 -28.74 21.65
N GLU A 70 -19.46 -28.44 21.53
CA GLU A 70 -20.35 -28.23 22.69
C GLU A 70 -20.35 -29.46 23.62
N ILE A 71 -20.48 -30.65 23.04
CA ILE A 71 -20.48 -31.90 23.82
C ILE A 71 -19.12 -32.15 24.47
N TYR A 72 -18.01 -31.96 23.75
CA TYR A 72 -16.68 -32.13 24.35
C TYR A 72 -16.40 -31.06 25.42
N ARG A 73 -16.82 -29.85 25.26
CA ARG A 73 -16.73 -28.80 26.31
C ARG A 73 -17.60 -29.13 27.52
N ARG A 74 -18.77 -29.73 27.32
CA ARG A 74 -19.60 -30.26 28.42
C ARG A 74 -18.88 -31.37 29.19
N LEU A 75 -18.21 -32.28 28.49
CA LEU A 75 -17.36 -33.29 29.07
C LEU A 75 -16.23 -32.70 29.92
N THR A 76 -15.50 -31.70 29.38
CA THR A 76 -14.38 -31.08 30.12
C THR A 76 -14.85 -30.30 31.35
N ARG A 77 -16.06 -29.70 31.33
CA ARG A 77 -16.63 -29.01 32.50
C ARG A 77 -17.05 -29.98 33.60
N LYS A 78 -17.72 -31.10 33.21
CA LYS A 78 -18.22 -32.08 34.20
C LYS A 78 -17.10 -32.98 34.70
N TYR A 79 -16.14 -33.34 33.84
CA TYR A 79 -15.05 -34.27 34.11
C TYR A 79 -13.69 -33.67 33.76
N PRO A 80 -13.24 -32.60 34.45
CA PRO A 80 -12.07 -31.80 34.00
C PRO A 80 -10.74 -32.58 34.07
N ARG A 81 -10.65 -33.62 34.88
CA ARG A 81 -9.46 -34.46 34.98
C ARG A 81 -9.53 -35.74 34.14
N ASN A 82 -10.59 -35.91 33.36
CA ASN A 82 -10.74 -36.99 32.41
C ASN A 82 -10.26 -36.56 31.01
N TYR A 83 -9.45 -37.39 30.38
CA TYR A 83 -8.86 -37.10 29.08
C TYR A 83 -9.86 -36.98 27.93
N ALA A 84 -11.02 -37.68 28.00
CA ALA A 84 -11.89 -37.92 26.85
C ALA A 84 -12.42 -36.62 26.22
N GLY A 85 -12.85 -35.66 27.07
CA GLY A 85 -13.30 -34.35 26.58
C GLY A 85 -12.16 -33.54 25.96
N TRP A 86 -11.00 -33.50 26.64
CA TRP A 86 -9.84 -32.79 26.16
C TRP A 86 -9.29 -33.35 24.85
N TYR A 87 -9.13 -34.67 24.76
CA TYR A 87 -8.68 -35.33 23.53
C TYR A 87 -9.70 -35.20 22.41
N GLY A 88 -11.00 -35.21 22.72
CA GLY A 88 -12.05 -34.92 21.75
C GLY A 88 -11.90 -33.52 21.14
N LEU A 89 -11.65 -32.50 21.96
CA LEU A 89 -11.41 -31.13 21.50
C LEU A 89 -10.19 -31.02 20.56
N THR A 90 -9.14 -31.81 20.81
CA THR A 90 -7.95 -31.78 19.93
C THR A 90 -8.24 -32.25 18.50
N LYS A 91 -9.25 -33.15 18.34
CA LYS A 91 -9.69 -33.60 17.00
C LYS A 91 -10.45 -32.54 16.19
N LEU A 92 -10.89 -31.49 16.86
CA LEU A 92 -11.60 -30.36 16.24
C LEU A 92 -10.68 -29.18 15.93
N ILE A 93 -9.38 -29.26 16.25
CA ILE A 93 -8.42 -28.20 16.00
C ILE A 93 -8.21 -28.02 14.49
N ASP A 94 -8.31 -26.79 14.04
CA ASP A 94 -7.83 -26.37 12.73
C ASP A 94 -6.30 -26.22 12.79
N TRP A 95 -5.59 -27.32 12.53
CA TRP A 95 -4.14 -27.39 12.63
C TRP A 95 -3.41 -26.47 11.65
N ASP A 96 -3.99 -26.23 10.47
CA ASP A 96 -3.43 -25.28 9.51
C ASP A 96 -3.45 -23.87 10.09
N THR A 97 -4.58 -23.44 10.66
CA THR A 97 -4.69 -22.14 11.34
C THR A 97 -3.79 -22.06 12.56
N TRP A 98 -3.66 -23.16 13.36
CA TRP A 98 -2.77 -23.18 14.51
C TRP A 98 -1.32 -22.93 14.12
N TYR A 99 -0.78 -23.72 13.16
CA TYR A 99 0.61 -23.59 12.74
C TYR A 99 0.88 -22.33 11.94
N TYR A 100 -0.11 -21.81 11.21
CA TYR A 100 -0.01 -20.53 10.55
C TYR A 100 0.28 -19.38 11.52
N ARG A 101 -0.25 -19.43 12.75
CA ARG A 101 -0.04 -18.38 13.77
C ARG A 101 1.29 -18.50 14.50
N GLN A 102 1.93 -19.66 14.46
CA GLN A 102 3.23 -19.82 15.10
C GLN A 102 4.32 -19.07 14.33
N ASP A 103 5.45 -18.84 14.99
CA ASP A 103 6.61 -18.28 14.31
C ASP A 103 7.00 -19.18 13.13
N PRO A 104 7.09 -18.65 11.90
CA PRO A 104 7.43 -19.46 10.72
C PRO A 104 8.86 -20.03 10.79
N ASP A 105 9.72 -19.48 11.65
CA ASP A 105 11.09 -19.93 11.83
C ASP A 105 11.25 -20.90 13.01
N ASP A 106 10.17 -21.09 13.81
CA ASP A 106 10.18 -22.08 14.90
C ASP A 106 9.99 -23.50 14.35
N SER A 107 11.04 -24.31 14.48
CA SER A 107 11.03 -25.71 14.06
C SER A 107 10.19 -26.61 14.97
N ASN A 108 9.91 -26.18 16.21
CA ASN A 108 9.19 -26.97 17.21
C ASN A 108 8.19 -26.13 18.01
N PRO A 109 7.18 -25.55 17.36
CA PRO A 109 6.20 -24.71 18.04
C PRO A 109 5.43 -25.52 19.10
N PRO A 110 4.97 -24.85 20.18
CA PRO A 110 4.24 -25.52 21.26
C PRO A 110 2.95 -26.16 20.74
N LEU A 111 2.47 -27.17 21.42
CA LEU A 111 1.15 -27.75 21.17
C LEU A 111 0.05 -26.82 21.74
N PRO A 112 -1.16 -26.82 21.16
CA PRO A 112 -2.31 -26.18 21.77
C PRO A 112 -2.55 -26.65 23.20
N ASP A 113 -3.06 -25.78 24.07
CA ASP A 113 -3.32 -26.11 25.48
C ASP A 113 -4.15 -27.36 25.67
N TYR A 114 -5.15 -27.59 24.85
CA TYR A 114 -5.98 -28.81 24.91
C TYR A 114 -5.19 -30.08 24.72
N CYS A 115 -4.17 -30.08 23.86
CA CYS A 115 -3.28 -31.24 23.66
C CYS A 115 -2.44 -31.49 24.90
N THR A 116 -1.89 -30.44 25.50
CA THR A 116 -1.10 -30.52 26.73
C THR A 116 -1.94 -31.02 27.90
N ILE A 117 -3.20 -30.58 28.04
CA ILE A 117 -4.11 -31.02 29.07
C ILE A 117 -4.52 -32.50 28.83
N ALA A 118 -4.83 -32.87 27.58
CA ALA A 118 -5.15 -34.24 27.21
C ALA A 118 -4.03 -35.21 27.59
N LEU A 119 -2.77 -34.89 27.26
CA LEU A 119 -1.61 -35.69 27.66
C LEU A 119 -1.43 -35.80 29.18
N LYS A 120 -1.60 -34.67 29.91
CA LYS A 120 -1.51 -34.63 31.37
C LYS A 120 -2.59 -35.47 32.05
N THR A 121 -3.76 -35.62 31.44
CA THR A 121 -4.89 -36.38 31.96
C THR A 121 -4.94 -37.85 31.47
N ALA A 122 -4.05 -38.22 30.55
CA ALA A 122 -3.90 -39.59 30.07
C ALA A 122 -3.02 -40.37 31.05
N HIS A 123 -3.65 -41.11 31.95
CA HIS A 123 -2.94 -41.92 32.95
C HIS A 123 -2.54 -43.33 32.44
N ASP A 124 -3.13 -43.75 31.31
CA ASP A 124 -2.77 -44.98 30.63
C ASP A 124 -1.59 -44.72 29.68
N PRO A 125 -0.44 -45.46 29.86
CA PRO A 125 0.73 -45.28 28.99
C PRO A 125 0.44 -45.55 27.50
N GLN A 126 -0.45 -46.53 27.21
CA GLN A 126 -0.81 -46.83 25.82
C GLN A 126 -1.60 -45.66 25.17
N LEU A 127 -2.57 -45.15 25.92
CA LEU A 127 -3.37 -43.99 25.51
C LEU A 127 -2.49 -42.75 25.35
N TYR A 128 -1.55 -42.50 26.26
CA TYR A 128 -0.59 -41.40 26.15
C TYR A 128 0.24 -41.53 24.86
N ALA A 129 0.75 -42.74 24.56
CA ALA A 129 1.52 -42.97 23.34
C ALA A 129 0.69 -42.77 22.07
N GLU A 130 -0.58 -43.19 22.07
CA GLU A 130 -1.52 -42.97 20.96
C GLU A 130 -1.75 -41.46 20.70
N MET A 131 -2.05 -40.67 21.75
CA MET A 131 -2.26 -39.24 21.66
C MET A 131 -1.00 -38.54 21.16
N ASN A 132 0.16 -38.91 21.70
CA ASN A 132 1.42 -38.29 21.30
C ASN A 132 1.76 -38.59 19.84
N SER A 133 1.50 -39.80 19.37
CA SER A 133 1.62 -40.20 17.96
C SER A 133 0.69 -39.38 17.06
N TYR A 134 -0.58 -39.22 17.46
CA TYR A 134 -1.53 -38.37 16.74
C TYR A 134 -1.06 -36.91 16.63
N PHE A 135 -0.55 -36.33 17.73
CA PHE A 135 -0.05 -34.94 17.68
C PHE A 135 1.22 -34.81 16.83
N ALA A 136 2.10 -35.79 16.84
CA ALA A 136 3.26 -35.83 15.97
C ALA A 136 2.88 -35.94 14.49
N GLU A 137 1.87 -36.75 14.16
CA GLU A 137 1.30 -36.84 12.82
C GLU A 137 0.71 -35.50 12.37
N MET A 138 -0.12 -34.85 13.19
CA MET A 138 -0.70 -33.55 12.88
C MET A 138 0.37 -32.50 12.67
N ARG A 139 1.42 -32.47 13.46
CA ARG A 139 2.58 -31.62 13.27
C ARG A 139 3.24 -31.87 11.92
N GLY A 140 3.59 -33.12 11.62
CA GLY A 140 4.25 -33.50 10.37
C GLY A 140 3.46 -33.10 9.13
N LYS A 141 2.13 -33.18 9.21
CA LYS A 141 1.22 -32.90 8.09
C LYS A 141 0.96 -31.42 7.88
N HIS A 142 0.80 -30.63 8.94
CA HIS A 142 0.26 -29.27 8.84
C HIS A 142 1.29 -28.16 9.09
N GLN A 143 2.38 -28.41 9.85
CA GLN A 143 3.32 -27.36 10.24
C GLN A 143 3.99 -26.68 9.05
N LYS A 144 4.69 -27.46 8.21
CA LYS A 144 5.45 -26.89 7.08
C LYS A 144 4.56 -26.12 6.09
N PRO A 145 3.44 -26.67 5.58
CA PRO A 145 2.58 -25.95 4.65
C PRO A 145 2.03 -24.64 5.23
N ALA A 146 1.63 -24.65 6.50
CA ALA A 146 1.09 -23.46 7.15
C ALA A 146 2.16 -22.37 7.36
N GLN A 147 3.38 -22.76 7.76
CA GLN A 147 4.50 -21.82 7.90
C GLN A 147 4.93 -21.24 6.55
N GLU A 148 4.97 -22.06 5.50
CA GLU A 148 5.25 -21.57 4.14
C GLU A 148 4.18 -20.60 3.64
N ALA A 149 2.89 -20.90 3.89
CA ALA A 149 1.81 -20.00 3.56
C ALA A 149 1.99 -18.64 4.26
N ARG A 150 2.31 -18.64 5.56
CA ARG A 150 2.57 -17.40 6.31
C ARG A 150 3.76 -16.63 5.75
N ARG A 151 4.89 -17.28 5.47
CA ARG A 151 6.07 -16.63 4.85
C ARG A 151 5.72 -15.99 3.51
N ASN A 152 4.91 -16.67 2.70
CA ASN A 152 4.47 -16.13 1.41
C ASN A 152 3.62 -14.87 1.57
N TYR A 153 2.71 -14.82 2.55
CA TYR A 153 1.95 -13.60 2.88
C TYR A 153 2.87 -12.46 3.31
N GLU A 154 3.77 -12.72 4.26
CA GLU A 154 4.72 -11.72 4.77
C GLU A 154 5.64 -11.18 3.67
N ASN A 155 6.17 -12.05 2.81
CA ASN A 155 6.99 -11.67 1.67
C ASN A 155 6.21 -10.84 0.64
N THR A 156 4.95 -11.20 0.39
CA THR A 156 4.08 -10.45 -0.53
C THR A 156 3.78 -9.06 0.00
N ILE A 157 3.50 -8.92 1.30
CA ILE A 157 3.31 -7.61 1.95
C ILE A 157 4.57 -6.76 1.82
N LYS A 158 5.76 -7.32 2.11
CA LYS A 158 7.05 -6.62 1.96
C LYS A 158 7.31 -6.19 0.50
N ALA A 159 6.94 -7.02 -0.46
CA ALA A 159 7.07 -6.68 -1.88
C ALA A 159 6.20 -5.48 -2.27
N TYR A 160 4.94 -5.44 -1.79
CA TYR A 160 4.07 -4.27 -2.00
C TYR A 160 4.61 -3.01 -1.31
N ASP A 161 5.17 -3.12 -0.10
CA ASP A 161 5.80 -1.98 0.59
C ASP A 161 6.96 -1.41 -0.21
N GLY A 162 7.83 -2.27 -0.71
CA GLY A 162 8.93 -1.85 -1.58
C GLY A 162 8.46 -1.20 -2.89
N ALA A 163 7.41 -1.75 -3.51
CA ALA A 163 6.85 -1.19 -4.75
C ALA A 163 6.19 0.19 -4.52
N ILE A 164 5.47 0.36 -3.42
CA ILE A 164 4.83 1.64 -3.03
C ILE A 164 5.90 2.69 -2.74
N GLU A 165 6.95 2.35 -2.00
CA GLU A 165 8.03 3.30 -1.67
C GLU A 165 8.78 3.75 -2.92
N LYS A 166 9.17 2.83 -3.79
CA LYS A 166 9.78 3.15 -5.08
C LYS A 166 8.88 4.02 -5.96
N GLY A 167 7.59 3.77 -5.92
CA GLY A 167 6.60 4.59 -6.63
C GLY A 167 6.52 6.01 -6.08
N LYS A 168 6.59 6.20 -4.77
CA LYS A 168 6.64 7.54 -4.14
C LYS A 168 7.90 8.29 -4.51
N GLU A 169 9.06 7.64 -4.49
CA GLU A 169 10.33 8.25 -4.93
C GLU A 169 10.23 8.73 -6.37
N THR A 170 9.63 7.93 -7.24
CA THR A 170 9.41 8.30 -8.65
C THR A 170 8.52 9.54 -8.78
N VAL A 171 7.39 9.59 -8.06
CA VAL A 171 6.50 10.76 -8.03
C VAL A 171 7.23 12.01 -7.55
N ASN A 172 8.01 11.91 -6.48
CA ASN A 172 8.79 13.02 -5.95
C ASN A 172 9.82 13.53 -6.98
N ALA A 173 10.55 12.63 -7.66
CA ALA A 173 11.51 13.00 -8.69
C ALA A 173 10.85 13.74 -9.88
N TYR A 174 9.61 13.39 -10.25
CA TYR A 174 8.85 14.13 -11.26
C TYR A 174 8.37 15.48 -10.75
N ASN A 175 7.94 15.58 -9.48
CA ASN A 175 7.57 16.84 -8.85
C ASN A 175 8.74 17.83 -8.85
N ASP A 176 9.94 17.40 -8.53
CA ASP A 176 11.13 18.22 -8.54
C ASP A 176 11.45 18.74 -9.96
N LYS A 177 11.41 17.85 -10.97
CA LYS A 177 11.58 18.25 -12.38
C LYS A 177 10.52 19.23 -12.86
N ILE A 178 9.26 19.06 -12.50
CA ILE A 178 8.17 19.98 -12.80
C ILE A 178 8.43 21.33 -12.11
N GLY A 179 8.89 21.31 -10.85
CA GLY A 179 9.26 22.51 -10.09
C GLY A 179 10.38 23.30 -10.77
N GLU A 180 11.46 22.65 -11.20
CA GLU A 180 12.57 23.25 -11.93
C GLU A 180 12.10 23.89 -13.26
N LEU A 181 11.30 23.15 -14.03
CA LEU A 181 10.77 23.65 -15.30
C LEU A 181 9.83 24.84 -15.11
N ASN A 182 8.95 24.80 -14.10
CA ASN A 182 8.05 25.91 -13.79
C ASN A 182 8.81 27.17 -13.35
N SER A 183 9.85 27.04 -12.54
CA SER A 183 10.65 28.16 -12.06
C SER A 183 11.38 28.86 -13.18
N SER A 184 11.82 28.13 -14.21
CA SER A 184 12.50 28.67 -15.39
C SER A 184 11.56 29.10 -16.52
N ASN A 185 10.29 28.70 -16.50
CA ASN A 185 9.32 28.90 -17.58
C ASN A 185 8.49 30.14 -17.35
N ARG A 186 9.11 31.31 -17.59
CA ARG A 186 8.38 32.58 -17.53
C ARG A 186 7.78 32.93 -18.89
N MET A 187 6.51 33.38 -18.91
CA MET A 187 5.85 33.82 -20.10
C MET A 187 6.60 35.06 -20.67
N PRO A 188 7.04 35.02 -21.94
CA PRO A 188 7.77 36.13 -22.50
C PRO A 188 6.87 37.36 -22.60
N SER A 189 7.32 38.52 -22.06
CA SER A 189 6.59 39.78 -22.17
C SER A 189 6.95 40.49 -23.46
N GLN A 190 5.96 41.03 -24.16
CA GLN A 190 6.14 41.84 -25.39
C GLN A 190 6.77 43.21 -25.12
N THR A 191 6.85 43.64 -23.86
CA THR A 191 7.15 45.05 -23.49
C THR A 191 8.64 45.39 -23.40
N GLY A 192 9.57 44.42 -23.49
CA GLY A 192 11.01 44.66 -23.24
C GLY A 192 11.73 45.39 -24.38
N HIS A 193 11.29 45.20 -25.62
CA HIS A 193 12.01 45.76 -26.78
C HIS A 193 11.48 47.13 -27.30
N GLY A 194 10.23 47.49 -26.97
CA GLY A 194 9.64 48.77 -27.37
C GLY A 194 10.34 49.99 -26.77
N LYS A 195 10.84 49.89 -25.53
CA LYS A 195 11.50 50.98 -24.81
C LYS A 195 12.91 51.28 -25.33
N PHE A 196 13.66 50.27 -25.78
CA PHE A 196 15.02 50.44 -26.30
C PHE A 196 14.98 51.20 -27.67
N PHE A 197 14.03 50.83 -28.52
CA PHE A 197 13.88 51.51 -29.84
C PHE A 197 13.21 52.89 -29.75
N ALA A 198 12.42 53.19 -28.73
CA ALA A 198 11.92 54.54 -28.49
C ALA A 198 13.07 55.50 -28.12
N GLY A 199 14.05 55.06 -27.30
CA GLY A 199 15.25 55.85 -26.99
C GLY A 199 16.12 56.13 -28.22
N PHE A 200 16.30 55.14 -29.10
CA PHE A 200 17.09 55.30 -30.34
C PHE A 200 16.39 56.26 -31.33
N GLY A 201 15.06 56.25 -31.44
CA GLY A 201 14.27 57.17 -32.24
C GLY A 201 14.41 58.63 -31.78
N VAL A 202 14.47 58.84 -30.45
CA VAL A 202 14.69 60.20 -29.89
C VAL A 202 16.11 60.69 -30.22
N ILE A 203 17.14 59.85 -30.16
CA ILE A 203 18.52 60.25 -30.51
C ILE A 203 18.62 60.62 -31.98
N ILE A 204 18.00 59.89 -32.90
CA ILE A 204 17.97 60.20 -34.33
C ILE A 204 17.22 61.52 -34.59
N ALA A 205 16.08 61.75 -33.94
CA ALA A 205 15.31 62.95 -34.05
C ALA A 205 16.13 64.16 -33.58
N LEU A 206 16.85 64.07 -32.46
CA LEU A 206 17.73 65.10 -31.95
C LEU A 206 18.90 65.38 -32.95
N ALA A 207 19.50 64.36 -33.52
CA ALA A 207 20.57 64.50 -34.51
C ALA A 207 20.07 65.23 -35.78
N VAL A 208 18.85 64.89 -36.20
CA VAL A 208 18.19 65.56 -37.33
C VAL A 208 17.94 67.10 -37.05
N ILE A 209 17.44 67.35 -35.84
CA ILE A 209 17.19 68.74 -35.42
C ILE A 209 18.51 69.58 -35.41
N ILE A 210 19.57 68.95 -34.75
CA ILE A 210 20.88 69.61 -34.66
C ILE A 210 21.48 69.83 -36.06
N PHE A 211 21.38 68.86 -36.95
CA PHE A 211 21.87 68.96 -38.31
C PHE A 211 21.09 70.03 -39.10
N SER A 212 19.78 70.11 -38.93
CA SER A 212 18.94 71.15 -39.55
C SER A 212 19.31 72.56 -39.05
N ILE A 213 19.58 72.70 -37.75
CA ILE A 213 20.02 73.96 -37.15
C ILE A 213 21.38 74.38 -37.70
N ILE A 214 22.35 73.46 -37.79
CA ILE A 214 23.69 73.74 -38.34
C ILE A 214 23.61 74.09 -39.81
N SER A 215 22.82 73.40 -40.62
CA SER A 215 22.60 73.65 -42.01
C SER A 215 21.92 75.00 -42.25
N PHE A 216 20.95 75.36 -41.40
CA PHE A 216 20.28 76.67 -41.44
C PHE A 216 21.24 77.77 -41.07
N LYS A 217 22.09 77.63 -40.05
CA LYS A 217 23.11 78.60 -39.65
C LYS A 217 24.14 78.81 -40.75
N SER A 218 24.64 77.74 -41.37
CA SER A 218 25.55 77.80 -42.50
C SER A 218 24.95 78.48 -43.73
N CYS A 219 23.63 78.35 -43.92
CA CYS A 219 22.93 79.05 -44.99
C CYS A 219 22.71 80.52 -44.69
N ALA A 220 22.39 80.88 -43.44
CA ALA A 220 22.25 82.25 -42.96
C ALA A 220 23.57 83.01 -43.06
N GLU A 221 24.70 82.38 -42.66
CA GLU A 221 26.05 82.99 -42.78
C GLU A 221 26.47 83.18 -44.21
N ARG A 222 26.06 82.36 -45.18
CA ARG A 222 26.28 82.62 -46.62
C ARG A 222 25.39 83.70 -47.13
N TRP A 223 24.20 83.86 -46.59
CA TRP A 223 23.28 84.94 -47.01
C TRP A 223 23.71 86.29 -46.49
N ASP A 224 24.36 86.37 -45.33
CA ASP A 224 24.91 87.66 -44.84
C ASP A 224 26.20 88.06 -45.53
N ALA A 225 26.98 87.11 -46.12
CA ALA A 225 28.26 87.38 -46.81
C ALA A 225 28.12 87.91 -48.21
N ASP A 226 27.00 87.69 -48.95
CA ASP A 226 26.69 88.21 -50.23
C ASP A 226 25.45 89.13 -50.13
N ARG A 227 25.68 90.43 -50.19
CA ARG A 227 24.56 91.42 -50.48
C ARG A 227 24.03 91.08 -51.84
N MET A 228 23.24 90.08 -51.95
CA MET A 228 22.65 89.65 -53.21
C MET A 228 21.50 90.54 -53.65
N ASN A 229 21.58 90.91 -54.88
CA ASN A 229 20.44 91.30 -55.68
C ASN A 229 19.38 90.22 -55.66
N PHE A 230 18.16 90.56 -55.31
CA PHE A 230 17.00 89.72 -55.12
C PHE A 230 16.48 89.01 -56.38
N ASP A 231 17.29 88.75 -57.39
CA ASP A 231 16.85 88.18 -58.67
C ASP A 231 17.11 86.70 -58.85
N ASP A 232 17.71 86.02 -57.85
CA ASP A 232 17.98 84.55 -57.90
C ASP A 232 17.07 83.70 -57.03
N GLY A 233 15.73 83.72 -57.34
CA GLY A 233 14.76 82.74 -56.79
C GLY A 233 15.12 81.29 -57.05
N ALA A 234 16.07 81.02 -57.98
CA ALA A 234 16.56 79.69 -58.32
C ALA A 234 17.42 79.04 -57.18
N ALA A 235 18.28 79.85 -56.54
CA ALA A 235 19.17 79.32 -55.46
C ALA A 235 18.40 78.99 -54.18
N PHE A 236 17.35 79.78 -53.86
CA PHE A 236 16.46 79.51 -52.74
C PHE A 236 15.62 78.22 -52.96
N ASN A 237 15.07 78.05 -54.17
CA ASN A 237 14.30 76.89 -54.55
C ASN A 237 15.19 75.58 -54.52
N GLU A 238 16.43 75.66 -55.02
CA GLU A 238 17.37 74.53 -54.95
C GLU A 238 17.69 74.11 -53.48
N TYR A 239 17.84 75.09 -52.60
CA TYR A 239 18.03 74.86 -51.18
C TYR A 239 16.82 74.15 -50.52
N LEU A 240 15.61 74.70 -50.81
CA LEU A 240 14.37 74.11 -50.31
C LEU A 240 14.17 72.63 -50.80
N ILE A 241 14.50 72.34 -52.05
CA ILE A 241 14.43 71.04 -52.65
C ILE A 241 15.46 70.07 -51.94
N ARG A 242 16.70 70.52 -51.71
CA ARG A 242 17.72 69.70 -51.00
C ARG A 242 17.34 69.43 -49.56
N CYS A 243 16.82 70.41 -48.83
CA CYS A 243 16.29 70.23 -47.49
C CYS A 243 15.10 69.28 -47.48
N GLY A 244 14.17 69.40 -48.40
CA GLY A 244 13.02 68.50 -48.54
C GLY A 244 13.44 67.04 -48.84
N LEU A 245 14.41 66.85 -49.76
CA LEU A 245 14.96 65.55 -50.06
C LEU A 245 15.68 64.92 -48.86
N LEU A 246 16.40 65.73 -48.08
CA LEU A 246 17.11 65.25 -46.89
C LEU A 246 16.13 64.82 -45.79
N ILE A 247 15.07 65.61 -45.57
CA ILE A 247 13.99 65.27 -44.66
C ILE A 247 13.28 64.00 -45.13
N ALA A 248 12.99 63.86 -46.42
CA ALA A 248 12.37 62.68 -46.98
C ALA A 248 13.25 61.39 -46.80
N ALA A 249 14.57 61.50 -47.03
CA ALA A 249 15.53 60.43 -46.83
C ALA A 249 15.60 60.00 -45.38
N ILE A 250 15.60 60.93 -44.42
CA ILE A 250 15.61 60.62 -42.99
C ILE A 250 14.30 59.91 -42.55
N LEU A 251 13.15 60.41 -43.05
CA LEU A 251 11.87 59.76 -42.78
C LEU A 251 11.83 58.31 -43.36
N ALA A 252 12.33 58.13 -44.58
CA ALA A 252 12.42 56.82 -45.20
C ALA A 252 13.34 55.89 -44.41
N ALA A 253 14.53 56.37 -44.00
CA ALA A 253 15.45 55.56 -43.13
C ALA A 253 14.81 55.22 -41.80
N TRP A 254 14.06 56.13 -41.17
CA TRP A 254 13.35 55.87 -39.93
C TRP A 254 12.26 54.77 -40.06
N ILE A 255 11.47 54.85 -41.18
CA ILE A 255 10.44 53.85 -41.50
C ILE A 255 11.07 52.47 -41.70
N VAL A 256 12.21 52.40 -42.45
CA VAL A 256 12.94 51.15 -42.67
C VAL A 256 13.49 50.59 -41.35
N LEU A 257 14.16 51.42 -40.53
CA LEU A 257 14.66 51.01 -39.20
C LEU A 257 13.55 50.53 -38.29
N LYS A 258 12.39 51.24 -38.29
CA LYS A 258 11.22 50.81 -37.53
C LYS A 258 10.65 49.45 -38.03
N GLY A 259 10.65 49.22 -39.33
CA GLY A 259 10.28 47.95 -39.96
C GLY A 259 11.23 46.82 -39.58
N ILE A 260 12.53 47.04 -39.68
CA ILE A 260 13.59 46.07 -39.27
C ILE A 260 13.48 45.72 -37.77
N ALA A 261 13.35 46.74 -36.90
CA ALA A 261 13.17 46.56 -35.47
C ALA A 261 11.93 45.72 -35.14
N ARG A 262 10.83 45.94 -35.89
CA ARG A 262 9.59 45.15 -35.71
C ARG A 262 9.74 43.71 -36.14
N ILE A 263 10.52 43.42 -37.20
CA ILE A 263 10.82 42.06 -37.67
C ILE A 263 11.70 41.31 -36.65
N PHE A 264 12.77 41.96 -36.17
CA PHE A 264 13.67 41.35 -35.17
C PHE A 264 12.98 41.11 -33.83
N SER A 265 12.19 42.05 -33.33
CA SER A 265 11.38 41.92 -32.11
C SER A 265 10.38 40.77 -32.25
N ASN A 266 9.66 40.64 -33.36
CA ASN A 266 8.72 39.57 -33.60
C ASN A 266 9.43 38.20 -33.72
N SER A 267 10.60 38.13 -34.34
CA SER A 267 11.34 36.84 -34.44
C SER A 267 11.87 36.37 -33.09
N GLY A 268 12.41 37.26 -32.28
CA GLY A 268 12.85 36.97 -30.92
C GLY A 268 11.68 36.52 -30.01
N TYR A 269 10.58 37.25 -30.05
CA TYR A 269 9.36 36.94 -29.34
C TYR A 269 8.82 35.57 -29.73
N ARG A 270 8.69 35.26 -31.04
CA ARG A 270 8.23 33.95 -31.53
C ARG A 270 9.11 32.80 -31.05
N ARG A 271 10.44 32.96 -31.00
CA ARG A 271 11.36 31.95 -30.47
C ARG A 271 11.13 31.74 -28.98
N SER A 272 10.94 32.78 -28.20
CA SER A 272 10.65 32.70 -26.76
C SER A 272 9.30 32.04 -26.48
N VAL A 273 8.27 32.35 -27.25
CA VAL A 273 6.94 31.72 -27.17
C VAL A 273 7.05 30.22 -27.49
N LYS A 274 7.75 29.85 -28.56
CA LYS A 274 7.96 28.45 -28.92
C LYS A 274 8.72 27.66 -27.83
N LYS A 275 9.71 28.30 -27.19
CA LYS A 275 10.43 27.71 -26.04
C LYS A 275 9.49 27.49 -24.85
N TYR A 276 8.65 28.48 -24.54
CA TYR A 276 7.63 28.42 -23.49
C TYR A 276 6.63 27.29 -23.74
N GLU A 277 6.09 27.18 -24.96
CA GLU A 277 5.17 26.11 -25.36
C GLU A 277 5.80 24.72 -25.26
N ASN A 278 7.04 24.55 -25.74
CA ASN A 278 7.77 23.29 -25.64
C ASN A 278 8.02 22.89 -24.18
N THR A 279 8.30 23.85 -23.29
CA THR A 279 8.48 23.58 -21.87
C THR A 279 7.16 23.17 -21.22
N ASN A 280 6.05 23.86 -21.56
CA ASN A 280 4.72 23.47 -21.06
C ASN A 280 4.30 22.08 -21.54
N LYS A 281 4.64 21.71 -22.78
CA LYS A 281 4.41 20.35 -23.29
C LYS A 281 5.15 19.30 -22.45
N LYS A 282 6.44 19.52 -22.14
CA LYS A 282 7.22 18.64 -21.27
C LYS A 282 6.65 18.53 -19.86
N ILE A 283 6.19 19.65 -19.29
CA ILE A 283 5.50 19.66 -17.99
C ILE A 283 4.24 18.80 -18.05
N GLY A 284 3.45 18.91 -19.14
CA GLY A 284 2.28 18.08 -19.36
C GLY A 284 2.61 16.58 -19.44
N GLU A 285 3.68 16.21 -20.15
CA GLU A 285 4.16 14.84 -20.24
C GLU A 285 4.58 14.29 -18.86
N TYR A 286 5.33 15.06 -18.06
CA TYR A 286 5.73 14.65 -16.71
C TYR A 286 4.53 14.52 -15.76
N ARG A 287 3.53 15.40 -15.83
CA ARG A 287 2.29 15.27 -15.05
C ARG A 287 1.49 14.02 -15.41
N SER A 288 1.45 13.65 -16.69
CA SER A 288 0.80 12.40 -17.12
C SER A 288 1.49 11.18 -16.50
N VAL A 289 2.82 11.09 -16.56
CA VAL A 289 3.59 9.98 -15.97
C VAL A 289 3.41 9.94 -14.44
N GLN A 290 3.43 11.10 -13.78
CA GLN A 290 3.17 11.21 -12.35
C GLN A 290 1.79 10.64 -11.99
N PHE A 291 0.76 11.05 -12.71
CA PHE A 291 -0.61 10.59 -12.49
C PHE A 291 -0.75 9.07 -12.69
N ASP A 292 -0.13 8.52 -13.74
CA ASP A 292 -0.12 7.08 -13.98
C ASP A 292 0.59 6.32 -12.84
N GLN A 293 1.70 6.86 -12.33
CA GLN A 293 2.42 6.26 -11.19
C GLN A 293 1.60 6.32 -9.89
N GLU A 294 0.89 7.42 -9.63
CA GLU A 294 0.00 7.54 -8.47
C GLU A 294 -1.16 6.53 -8.54
N LYS A 295 -1.69 6.27 -9.74
CA LYS A 295 -2.70 5.23 -9.96
C LYS A 295 -2.15 3.83 -9.67
N VAL A 296 -0.93 3.53 -10.09
CA VAL A 296 -0.25 2.25 -9.79
C VAL A 296 -0.02 2.12 -8.28
N ASN A 297 0.43 3.18 -7.61
CA ASN A 297 0.63 3.17 -6.16
C ASN A 297 -0.69 2.94 -5.40
N SER A 298 -1.78 3.56 -5.84
CA SER A 298 -3.11 3.36 -5.25
C SER A 298 -3.59 1.92 -5.41
N ALA A 299 -3.37 1.30 -6.57
CA ALA A 299 -3.69 -0.09 -6.82
C ALA A 299 -2.84 -1.03 -5.94
N ASN A 300 -1.56 -0.76 -5.77
CA ASN A 300 -0.68 -1.53 -4.89
C ASN A 300 -1.11 -1.43 -3.42
N MET A 301 -1.51 -0.25 -2.94
CA MET A 301 -2.05 -0.06 -1.58
C MET A 301 -3.34 -0.85 -1.37
N GLU A 302 -4.25 -0.84 -2.33
CA GLU A 302 -5.50 -1.60 -2.25
C GLU A 302 -5.25 -3.12 -2.22
N ASN A 303 -4.35 -3.62 -3.07
CA ASN A 303 -3.97 -5.02 -3.08
C ASN A 303 -3.28 -5.45 -1.78
N LYS A 304 -2.36 -4.62 -1.27
CA LYS A 304 -1.74 -4.83 0.05
C LYS A 304 -2.79 -4.93 1.15
N ARG A 305 -3.78 -4.03 1.15
CA ARG A 305 -4.86 -4.03 2.14
C ARG A 305 -5.66 -5.33 2.11
N LYS A 306 -6.04 -5.82 0.92
CA LYS A 306 -6.77 -7.10 0.78
C LYS A 306 -5.98 -8.27 1.36
N ILE A 307 -4.69 -8.36 1.03
CA ILE A 307 -3.82 -9.41 1.55
C ILE A 307 -3.66 -9.30 3.07
N LEU A 308 -3.48 -8.08 3.60
CA LEU A 308 -3.37 -7.86 5.04
C LEU A 308 -4.67 -8.25 5.77
N ASP A 309 -5.84 -7.95 5.19
CA ASP A 309 -7.14 -8.34 5.75
C ASP A 309 -7.31 -9.87 5.78
N GLU A 310 -6.88 -10.59 4.74
CA GLU A 310 -6.86 -12.06 4.73
C GLU A 310 -5.90 -12.63 5.77
N HIS A 311 -4.70 -12.10 5.87
CA HIS A 311 -3.73 -12.48 6.90
C HIS A 311 -4.30 -12.28 8.31
N ASN A 312 -4.91 -11.11 8.59
CA ASN A 312 -5.52 -10.79 9.87
C ASN A 312 -6.71 -11.72 10.19
N LYS A 313 -7.52 -12.09 9.19
CA LYS A 313 -8.59 -13.08 9.37
C LYS A 313 -8.04 -14.43 9.82
N LEU A 314 -6.94 -14.91 9.23
CA LEU A 314 -6.29 -16.14 9.64
C LEU A 314 -5.66 -16.03 11.04
N MET A 315 -5.06 -14.89 11.36
CA MET A 315 -4.48 -14.64 12.69
C MET A 315 -5.52 -14.59 13.81
N ASN A 316 -6.75 -14.15 13.51
CA ASN A 316 -7.83 -13.96 14.49
C ASN A 316 -8.89 -15.07 14.46
N LYS A 317 -8.80 -16.03 13.53
CA LYS A 317 -9.76 -17.14 13.41
C LYS A 317 -9.70 -18.02 14.66
N GLU A 318 -10.86 -18.45 15.17
CA GLU A 318 -10.88 -19.44 16.27
C GLU A 318 -10.22 -20.75 15.85
N ILE A 319 -9.41 -21.33 16.75
CA ILE A 319 -8.55 -22.50 16.44
C ILE A 319 -9.36 -23.80 16.45
N ILE A 320 -10.46 -23.84 17.21
CA ILE A 320 -11.19 -25.08 17.48
C ILE A 320 -12.24 -25.40 16.43
N ILE A 321 -12.71 -24.41 15.68
CA ILE A 321 -13.78 -24.65 14.72
C ILE A 321 -13.19 -24.91 13.33
N LYS A 322 -13.09 -26.18 12.94
CA LYS A 322 -13.02 -26.54 11.52
C LYS A 322 -14.30 -26.03 10.88
N THR A 323 -14.21 -24.97 10.11
CA THR A 323 -15.37 -24.48 9.33
C THR A 323 -15.77 -25.56 8.32
N ASN A 324 -17.05 -25.91 8.31
CA ASN A 324 -17.62 -26.77 7.28
C ASN A 324 -17.24 -26.17 5.91
N LYS A 325 -16.63 -26.98 5.06
CA LYS A 325 -16.34 -26.60 3.65
C LYS A 325 -17.61 -26.42 2.79
N LEU A 326 -18.78 -26.61 3.37
CA LEU A 326 -20.08 -26.43 2.75
C LEU A 326 -20.52 -24.98 2.93
N ASN A 327 -20.22 -24.12 1.98
CA ASN A 327 -20.94 -22.92 1.55
C ASN A 327 -20.01 -21.84 0.94
N ILE A 328 -19.22 -22.24 -0.08
CA ILE A 328 -18.60 -21.26 -0.99
C ILE A 328 -19.21 -21.36 -2.41
N HIS A 329 -20.40 -21.94 -2.53
CA HIS A 329 -21.18 -21.90 -3.77
C HIS A 329 -22.66 -21.74 -3.41
N GLN A 330 -23.07 -20.53 -3.05
CA GLN A 330 -24.40 -19.97 -3.30
C GLN A 330 -24.26 -18.48 -3.56
#